data_4a1528d7201a0d9d1d5ad4c8da9e4c66
#
_entry.id   4a1528d7201a0d9d1d5ad4c8da9e4c66
#
_cell.length_a   1.000
_cell.length_b   1.000
_cell.length_c   1.000
_cell.angle_alpha   90.00
_cell.angle_beta   90.00
_cell.angle_gamma   90.00
#
_symmetry.space_group_name_H-M   'P 1'
#
loop_
_entity.id
_entity.type
_entity.pdbx_description
1 polymer ?
#
loop_
_entity_poly.entity_id
_entity_poly.type
_entity_poly.pdbx_seq_one_letter_code
_entity_poly.pdbx_strand_id
1 'polypeptide(L)'
;MIAEALLMATTVWYIPGWMRTDALRPDLANCISNVFPGAKIEFKDWDGDRLVWAHAVDSADKTAWRIAFEAAMLPREERENLVIVGHSLGGRITAHVLARLGEHGLKVRQGLLLAAALPKDDADLAKMGAGSASQVVSVRNPKDVTLRYAYRFAGGEFSSAYGATGSPVELTNVCEGVVPEDFTKEVEIEPLWGKVQLFKDIANHHDIFYFEYLKRVLNEKKK
;
A
#
# COMPACT_ATOMS: atom_id res chain seq x y z
N MET A 1 8.52 -15.16 -5.84
CA MET A 1 7.11 -14.95 -5.44
C MET A 1 6.59 -13.54 -5.75
N ILE A 2 7.04 -12.46 -5.08
CA ILE A 2 6.49 -11.10 -5.35
C ILE A 2 6.65 -10.68 -6.81
N ALA A 3 7.83 -10.84 -7.40
CA ALA A 3 8.07 -10.44 -8.79
C ALA A 3 7.21 -11.21 -9.82
N GLU A 4 6.80 -12.43 -9.52
CA GLU A 4 5.86 -13.20 -10.35
C GLU A 4 4.43 -12.71 -10.19
N ALA A 5 4.16 -12.13 -9.04
CA ALA A 5 2.87 -11.60 -8.69
C ALA A 5 2.61 -10.19 -9.26
N LEU A 6 3.67 -9.44 -9.63
CA LEU A 6 3.51 -8.11 -10.21
C LEU A 6 3.09 -8.22 -11.68
N LEU A 7 1.89 -7.76 -11.98
CA LEU A 7 1.29 -7.82 -13.30
C LEU A 7 1.47 -6.48 -14.03
N MET A 8 1.72 -6.53 -15.35
CA MET A 8 1.73 -5.32 -16.18
C MET A 8 0.36 -4.63 -16.11
N ALA A 9 0.39 -3.33 -15.98
CA ALA A 9 -0.81 -2.49 -15.86
C ALA A 9 -0.85 -1.45 -16.97
N THR A 10 -2.04 -1.04 -17.39
CA THR A 10 -2.23 0.13 -18.26
C THR A 10 -2.45 1.40 -17.43
N THR A 11 -3.04 1.26 -16.26
CA THR A 11 -3.29 2.36 -15.32
C THR A 11 -2.99 1.91 -13.91
N VAL A 12 -2.29 2.76 -13.16
CA VAL A 12 -1.99 2.59 -11.74
C VAL A 12 -2.66 3.73 -10.98
N TRP A 13 -3.57 3.39 -10.07
CA TRP A 13 -4.07 4.32 -9.07
C TRP A 13 -3.21 4.20 -7.81
N TYR A 14 -2.55 5.28 -7.44
CA TYR A 14 -1.76 5.35 -6.23
C TYR A 14 -2.48 6.14 -5.14
N ILE A 15 -2.62 5.53 -3.97
CA ILE A 15 -3.27 6.09 -2.78
C ILE A 15 -2.21 6.32 -1.71
N PRO A 16 -1.85 7.59 -1.43
CA PRO A 16 -0.79 7.91 -0.47
C PRO A 16 -1.19 7.62 0.98
N GLY A 17 -0.18 7.52 1.84
CA GLY A 17 -0.36 7.41 3.28
C GLY A 17 -0.81 8.71 3.95
N TRP A 18 -0.81 8.67 5.29
CA TRP A 18 -1.10 9.82 6.15
C TRP A 18 0.04 10.86 6.09
N MET A 19 -0.32 12.15 6.22
CA MET A 19 0.64 13.27 6.22
C MET A 19 1.57 13.32 4.99
N ARG A 20 1.02 13.01 3.83
CA ARG A 20 1.78 13.09 2.56
C ARG A 20 2.30 14.49 2.28
N THR A 21 3.41 14.57 1.53
CA THR A 21 3.89 15.81 0.95
C THR A 21 3.79 15.77 -0.56
N ASP A 22 3.10 16.72 -1.17
CA ASP A 22 3.00 16.85 -2.64
C ASP A 22 4.35 17.06 -3.32
N ALA A 23 5.33 17.60 -2.59
CA ALA A 23 6.70 17.80 -3.07
C ALA A 23 7.39 16.52 -3.53
N LEU A 24 7.00 15.36 -3.00
CA LEU A 24 7.60 14.06 -3.36
C LEU A 24 6.91 13.34 -4.53
N ARG A 25 5.82 13.90 -5.07
CA ARG A 25 5.06 13.26 -6.18
C ARG A 25 5.91 12.94 -7.42
N PRO A 26 6.82 13.81 -7.90
CA PRO A 26 7.64 13.50 -9.06
C PRO A 26 8.53 12.28 -8.84
N ASP A 27 9.20 12.22 -7.69
CA ASP A 27 10.10 11.11 -7.34
C ASP A 27 9.31 9.80 -7.18
N LEU A 28 8.16 9.89 -6.53
CA LEU A 28 7.26 8.75 -6.34
C LEU A 28 6.70 8.27 -7.70
N ALA A 29 6.30 9.16 -8.59
CA ALA A 29 5.87 8.80 -9.94
C ALA A 29 6.98 8.07 -10.71
N ASN A 30 8.24 8.50 -10.59
CA ASN A 30 9.39 7.81 -11.17
C ASN A 30 9.57 6.41 -10.57
N CYS A 31 9.47 6.29 -9.25
CA CYS A 31 9.55 4.99 -8.57
C CYS A 31 8.44 4.03 -9.01
N ILE A 32 7.20 4.50 -9.12
CA ILE A 32 6.07 3.71 -9.62
C ILE A 32 6.31 3.30 -11.09
N SER A 33 6.80 4.21 -11.94
CA SER A 33 7.11 3.92 -13.35
C SER A 33 8.20 2.86 -13.52
N ASN A 34 9.15 2.76 -12.58
CA ASN A 34 10.16 1.71 -12.58
C ASN A 34 9.57 0.31 -12.30
N VAL A 35 8.49 0.25 -11.55
CA VAL A 35 7.78 -1.02 -11.23
C VAL A 35 6.71 -1.34 -12.30
N PHE A 36 6.03 -0.32 -12.82
CA PHE A 36 4.97 -0.45 -13.83
C PHE A 36 5.31 0.39 -15.08
N PRO A 37 6.27 -0.05 -15.90
CA PRO A 37 6.73 0.71 -17.06
C PRO A 37 5.62 0.90 -18.08
N GLY A 38 5.43 2.14 -18.52
CA GLY A 38 4.42 2.52 -19.51
C GLY A 38 3.00 2.69 -18.98
N ALA A 39 2.76 2.44 -17.70
CA ALA A 39 1.44 2.67 -17.12
C ALA A 39 1.15 4.16 -16.91
N LYS A 40 -0.11 4.57 -17.11
CA LYS A 40 -0.61 5.87 -16.66
C LYS A 40 -0.73 5.87 -15.13
N ILE A 41 -0.10 6.82 -14.47
CA ILE A 41 -0.14 6.95 -13.01
C ILE A 41 -1.14 8.03 -12.62
N GLU A 42 -2.09 7.69 -11.77
CA GLU A 42 -3.06 8.61 -11.18
C GLU A 42 -2.95 8.59 -9.66
N PHE A 43 -2.68 9.75 -9.06
CA PHE A 43 -2.70 9.92 -7.62
C PHE A 43 -4.14 10.12 -7.14
N LYS A 44 -4.62 9.23 -6.28
CA LYS A 44 -5.96 9.33 -5.68
C LYS A 44 -5.86 10.04 -4.35
N ASP A 45 -6.11 11.34 -4.40
CA ASP A 45 -6.03 12.21 -3.24
C ASP A 45 -7.18 11.97 -2.26
N TRP A 46 -6.85 12.11 -0.98
CA TRP A 46 -7.81 12.03 0.12
C TRP A 46 -7.39 12.98 1.25
N ASP A 47 -8.32 13.27 2.15
CA ASP A 47 -8.10 14.16 3.29
C ASP A 47 -7.28 13.45 4.38
N GLY A 48 -6.02 13.17 4.06
CA GLY A 48 -5.04 12.51 4.93
C GLY A 48 -4.18 13.48 5.74
N ASP A 49 -4.35 14.79 5.58
CA ASP A 49 -3.54 15.82 6.25
C ASP A 49 -4.04 16.13 7.67
N ARG A 50 -5.00 15.36 8.14
CA ARG A 50 -5.57 15.56 9.49
C ARG A 50 -4.55 15.15 10.54
N LEU A 51 -4.27 16.06 11.48
CA LEU A 51 -3.32 15.83 12.59
C LEU A 51 -3.80 14.76 13.57
N VAL A 52 -5.10 14.48 13.64
CA VAL A 52 -5.69 13.52 14.58
C VAL A 52 -5.91 12.20 13.86
N TRP A 53 -5.24 11.15 14.32
CA TRP A 53 -5.30 9.81 13.74
C TRP A 53 -6.72 9.28 13.52
N ALA A 54 -7.59 9.39 14.53
CA ALA A 54 -8.97 8.92 14.42
C ALA A 54 -9.74 9.60 13.28
N HIS A 55 -9.49 10.89 13.03
CA HIS A 55 -10.08 11.60 11.90
C HIS A 55 -9.48 11.15 10.56
N ALA A 56 -8.18 10.86 10.53
CA ALA A 56 -7.53 10.33 9.34
C ALA A 56 -8.07 8.94 8.98
N VAL A 57 -8.30 8.07 9.97
CA VAL A 57 -8.90 6.74 9.78
C VAL A 57 -10.34 6.87 9.25
N ASP A 58 -11.19 7.70 9.86
CA ASP A 58 -12.56 7.93 9.39
C ASP A 58 -12.59 8.51 7.95
N SER A 59 -11.68 9.42 7.64
CA SER A 59 -11.50 9.96 6.29
C SER A 59 -11.05 8.88 5.29
N ALA A 60 -10.13 8.00 5.72
CA ALA A 60 -9.68 6.88 4.89
C ALA A 60 -10.83 5.93 4.54
N ASP A 61 -11.65 5.56 5.53
CA ASP A 61 -12.78 4.65 5.33
C ASP A 61 -13.86 5.26 4.41
N LYS A 62 -14.15 6.55 4.53
CA LYS A 62 -15.02 7.29 3.60
C LYS A 62 -14.44 7.35 2.19
N THR A 63 -13.13 7.58 2.09
CA THR A 63 -12.42 7.63 0.81
C THR A 63 -12.45 6.27 0.11
N ALA A 64 -12.36 5.17 0.84
CA ALA A 64 -12.46 3.84 0.26
C ALA A 64 -13.80 3.63 -0.48
N TRP A 65 -14.92 4.13 0.06
CA TRP A 65 -16.21 4.10 -0.64
C TRP A 65 -16.18 4.89 -1.95
N ARG A 66 -15.62 6.10 -1.93
CA ARG A 66 -15.52 6.95 -3.11
C ARG A 66 -14.67 6.30 -4.20
N ILE A 67 -13.48 5.79 -3.84
CA ILE A 67 -12.57 5.15 -4.81
C ILE A 67 -13.16 3.84 -5.34
N ALA A 68 -13.84 3.05 -4.50
CA ALA A 68 -14.54 1.84 -4.95
C ALA A 68 -15.63 2.18 -5.96
N PHE A 69 -16.41 3.23 -5.70
CA PHE A 69 -17.42 3.71 -6.63
C PHE A 69 -16.80 4.21 -7.95
N GLU A 70 -15.72 5.01 -7.89
CA GLU A 70 -14.99 5.45 -9.09
C GLU A 70 -14.51 4.26 -9.92
N ALA A 71 -13.92 3.23 -9.27
CA ALA A 71 -13.47 2.02 -9.96
C ALA A 71 -14.64 1.22 -10.55
N ALA A 72 -15.77 1.14 -9.85
CA ALA A 72 -16.97 0.45 -10.33
C ALA A 72 -17.55 1.10 -11.59
N MET A 73 -17.45 2.44 -11.71
CA MET A 73 -17.93 3.21 -12.84
C MET A 73 -17.03 3.15 -14.09
N LEU A 74 -15.79 2.64 -13.96
CA LEU A 74 -14.92 2.43 -15.12
C LEU A 74 -15.52 1.40 -16.08
N PRO A 75 -15.32 1.55 -17.41
CA PRO A 75 -15.54 0.48 -18.36
C PRO A 75 -14.85 -0.82 -17.89
N ARG A 76 -15.48 -1.95 -18.15
CA ARG A 76 -14.97 -3.26 -17.68
C ARG A 76 -13.52 -3.48 -18.06
N GLU A 77 -13.15 -3.19 -19.31
CA GLU A 77 -11.79 -3.38 -19.81
C GLU A 77 -10.76 -2.51 -19.07
N GLU A 78 -11.09 -1.25 -18.81
CA GLU A 78 -10.23 -0.34 -18.06
C GLU A 78 -10.07 -0.80 -16.61
N ARG A 79 -11.18 -1.20 -15.96
CA ARG A 79 -11.16 -1.70 -14.59
C ARG A 79 -10.36 -3.00 -14.48
N GLU A 80 -10.54 -3.96 -15.39
CA GLU A 80 -9.81 -5.24 -15.37
C GLU A 80 -8.30 -5.07 -15.69
N ASN A 81 -7.88 -3.91 -16.17
CA ASN A 81 -6.48 -3.53 -16.37
C ASN A 81 -5.94 -2.54 -15.32
N LEU A 82 -6.75 -2.17 -14.33
CA LEU A 82 -6.37 -1.26 -13.26
C LEU A 82 -5.58 -1.98 -12.17
N VAL A 83 -4.47 -1.37 -11.75
CA VAL A 83 -3.74 -1.71 -10.52
C VAL A 83 -3.99 -0.63 -9.48
N ILE A 84 -4.40 -1.02 -8.28
CA ILE A 84 -4.60 -0.10 -7.15
C ILE A 84 -3.47 -0.33 -6.15
N VAL A 85 -2.68 0.70 -5.89
CA VAL A 85 -1.53 0.68 -4.99
C VAL A 85 -1.80 1.61 -3.83
N GLY A 86 -1.65 1.15 -2.61
CA GLY A 86 -1.77 1.98 -1.43
C GLY A 86 -0.64 1.78 -0.44
N HIS A 87 -0.18 2.88 0.15
CA HIS A 87 0.85 2.89 1.19
C HIS A 87 0.26 3.32 2.54
N SER A 88 0.64 2.67 3.63
CA SER A 88 0.22 3.03 4.99
C SER A 88 -1.31 3.09 5.13
N LEU A 89 -1.92 4.23 5.49
CA LEU A 89 -3.38 4.41 5.45
C LEU A 89 -3.95 4.31 4.03
N GLY A 90 -3.19 4.65 2.98
CA GLY A 90 -3.56 4.34 1.60
C GLY A 90 -3.66 2.83 1.34
N GLY A 91 -2.83 2.03 2.01
CA GLY A 91 -2.95 0.56 2.02
C GLY A 91 -4.24 0.08 2.69
N ARG A 92 -4.67 0.71 3.79
CA ARG A 92 -5.99 0.49 4.40
C ARG A 92 -7.11 0.80 3.40
N ILE A 93 -7.06 1.98 2.77
CA ILE A 93 -8.03 2.37 1.76
C ILE A 93 -8.08 1.32 0.64
N THR A 94 -6.93 0.88 0.13
CA THR A 94 -6.85 -0.14 -0.93
C THR A 94 -7.51 -1.45 -0.52
N ALA A 95 -7.25 -1.96 0.69
CA ALA A 95 -7.87 -3.19 1.19
C ALA A 95 -9.40 -3.07 1.23
N HIS A 96 -9.91 -1.97 1.77
CA HIS A 96 -11.36 -1.71 1.82
C HIS A 96 -11.98 -1.50 0.44
N VAL A 97 -11.28 -0.87 -0.51
CA VAL A 97 -11.73 -0.75 -1.91
C VAL A 97 -11.88 -2.13 -2.53
N LEU A 98 -10.86 -2.98 -2.40
CA LEU A 98 -10.89 -4.33 -2.95
C LEU A 98 -12.00 -5.18 -2.32
N ALA A 99 -12.19 -5.10 -1.00
CA ALA A 99 -13.27 -5.81 -0.33
C ALA A 99 -14.64 -5.42 -0.90
N ARG A 100 -14.91 -4.13 -1.08
CA ARG A 100 -16.17 -3.62 -1.64
C ARG A 100 -16.38 -4.02 -3.09
N LEU A 101 -15.35 -3.93 -3.93
CA LEU A 101 -15.44 -4.39 -5.31
C LEU A 101 -15.77 -5.89 -5.37
N GLY A 102 -15.15 -6.70 -4.50
CA GLY A 102 -15.41 -8.14 -4.39
C GLY A 102 -16.84 -8.45 -3.98
N GLU A 103 -17.43 -7.71 -3.05
CA GLU A 103 -18.83 -7.84 -2.63
C GLU A 103 -19.82 -7.64 -3.80
N HIS A 104 -19.44 -6.88 -4.81
CA HIS A 104 -20.22 -6.64 -6.03
C HIS A 104 -19.77 -7.48 -7.24
N GLY A 105 -18.86 -8.43 -7.06
CA GLY A 105 -18.34 -9.26 -8.15
C GLY A 105 -17.52 -8.48 -9.19
N LEU A 106 -17.06 -7.27 -8.83
CA LEU A 106 -16.25 -6.42 -9.71
C LEU A 106 -14.76 -6.72 -9.52
N LYS A 107 -14.02 -6.76 -10.63
CA LYS A 107 -12.61 -7.14 -10.61
C LYS A 107 -11.72 -6.00 -11.11
N VAL A 108 -10.58 -5.83 -10.45
CA VAL A 108 -9.41 -5.09 -10.93
C VAL A 108 -8.29 -6.07 -11.25
N ARG A 109 -7.27 -5.61 -11.95
CA ARG A 109 -6.12 -6.45 -12.29
C ARG A 109 -5.36 -6.89 -11.06
N GLN A 110 -5.02 -5.95 -10.18
CA GLN A 110 -4.20 -6.22 -8.99
C GLN A 110 -4.43 -5.18 -7.91
N GLY A 111 -4.35 -5.62 -6.66
CA GLY A 111 -4.17 -4.77 -5.50
C GLY A 111 -2.74 -4.88 -4.96
N LEU A 112 -2.12 -3.76 -4.59
CA LEU A 112 -0.80 -3.74 -3.99
C LEU A 112 -0.83 -2.93 -2.69
N LEU A 113 -0.56 -3.59 -1.58
CA LEU A 113 -0.55 -3.02 -0.24
C LEU A 113 0.89 -2.88 0.23
N LEU A 114 1.34 -1.64 0.44
CA LEU A 114 2.67 -1.31 0.93
C LEU A 114 2.55 -0.84 2.38
N ALA A 115 3.08 -1.59 3.33
CA ALA A 115 3.01 -1.26 4.77
C ALA A 115 1.61 -0.85 5.24
N ALA A 116 0.59 -1.61 4.90
CA ALA A 116 -0.79 -1.22 5.14
C ALA A 116 -1.12 -1.02 6.62
N ALA A 117 -1.62 0.18 6.96
CA ALA A 117 -1.95 0.59 8.31
C ALA A 117 -3.43 0.28 8.63
N LEU A 118 -3.74 -1.02 8.77
CA LEU A 118 -5.04 -1.52 9.23
C LEU A 118 -4.82 -2.65 10.25
N PRO A 119 -5.81 -2.96 11.10
CA PRO A 119 -5.70 -4.07 12.05
C PRO A 119 -5.41 -5.39 11.32
N LYS A 120 -4.56 -6.23 11.91
CA LYS A 120 -4.21 -7.54 11.32
C LYS A 120 -5.40 -8.51 11.23
N ASP A 121 -6.41 -8.27 12.03
CA ASP A 121 -7.67 -9.00 12.16
C ASP A 121 -8.87 -8.27 11.53
N ASP A 122 -8.59 -7.26 10.68
CA ASP A 122 -9.63 -6.53 9.95
C ASP A 122 -10.44 -7.47 9.06
N ALA A 123 -11.76 -7.39 9.16
CA ALA A 123 -12.68 -8.27 8.45
C ALA A 123 -12.58 -8.13 6.91
N ASP A 124 -12.19 -6.97 6.41
CA ASP A 124 -12.06 -6.72 4.98
C ASP A 124 -10.79 -7.35 4.38
N LEU A 125 -9.78 -7.72 5.20
CA LEU A 125 -8.61 -8.47 4.72
C LEU A 125 -9.00 -9.80 4.07
N ALA A 126 -9.90 -10.56 4.69
CA ALA A 126 -10.37 -11.83 4.12
C ALA A 126 -11.18 -11.62 2.84
N LYS A 127 -12.02 -10.58 2.82
CA LYS A 127 -12.87 -10.25 1.66
C LYS A 127 -12.06 -9.73 0.47
N MET A 128 -11.01 -8.95 0.72
CA MET A 128 -10.15 -8.37 -0.31
C MET A 128 -9.55 -9.43 -1.23
N GLY A 129 -9.16 -10.61 -0.68
CA GLY A 129 -8.61 -11.72 -1.45
C GLY A 129 -9.66 -12.55 -2.21
N ALA A 130 -10.92 -12.49 -1.80
CA ALA A 130 -11.94 -13.46 -2.24
C ALA A 130 -12.51 -13.24 -3.64
N GLY A 131 -12.04 -12.24 -4.43
CA GLY A 131 -12.53 -12.12 -5.79
C GLY A 131 -12.48 -10.75 -6.45
N SER A 132 -11.99 -9.72 -5.79
CA SER A 132 -11.93 -8.35 -6.33
C SER A 132 -10.71 -8.06 -7.20
N ALA A 133 -9.67 -8.87 -7.11
CA ALA A 133 -8.46 -8.73 -7.91
C ALA A 133 -8.00 -10.10 -8.41
N SER A 134 -7.31 -10.11 -9.56
CA SER A 134 -6.67 -11.34 -10.05
C SER A 134 -5.59 -11.81 -9.06
N GLN A 135 -4.96 -10.85 -8.38
CA GLN A 135 -4.02 -11.11 -7.30
C GLN A 135 -3.89 -9.88 -6.40
N VAL A 136 -3.70 -10.11 -5.11
CA VAL A 136 -3.29 -9.10 -4.15
C VAL A 136 -1.84 -9.35 -3.76
N VAL A 137 -1.02 -8.31 -3.78
CA VAL A 137 0.36 -8.35 -3.28
C VAL A 137 0.44 -7.47 -2.04
N SER A 138 0.91 -8.03 -0.95
CA SER A 138 1.14 -7.30 0.29
C SER A 138 2.63 -7.29 0.62
N VAL A 139 3.22 -6.11 0.70
CA VAL A 139 4.61 -5.92 1.14
C VAL A 139 4.61 -5.39 2.55
N ARG A 140 5.13 -6.17 3.47
CA ARG A 140 5.22 -5.82 4.88
C ARG A 140 6.68 -5.69 5.34
N ASN A 141 6.89 -4.85 6.33
CA ASN A 141 8.20 -4.66 6.95
C ASN A 141 8.10 -4.86 8.47
N PRO A 142 8.58 -5.98 9.00
CA PRO A 142 8.59 -6.23 10.46
C PRO A 142 9.44 -5.22 11.25
N LYS A 143 10.33 -4.48 10.60
CA LYS A 143 11.16 -3.43 11.21
C LYS A 143 10.56 -2.03 11.07
N ASP A 144 9.36 -1.92 10.53
CA ASP A 144 8.64 -0.65 10.41
C ASP A 144 8.22 -0.13 11.80
N VAL A 145 8.98 0.82 12.30
CA VAL A 145 8.79 1.41 13.63
C VAL A 145 7.48 2.18 13.71
N THR A 146 7.09 2.85 12.62
CA THR A 146 5.83 3.60 12.55
C THR A 146 4.63 2.68 12.74
N LEU A 147 4.58 1.56 12.02
CA LEU A 147 3.49 0.60 12.15
C LEU A 147 3.52 -0.19 13.45
N ARG A 148 4.71 -0.48 13.99
CA ARG A 148 4.83 -1.27 15.22
C ARG A 148 4.47 -0.49 16.48
N TYR A 149 4.81 0.80 16.52
CA TYR A 149 4.70 1.62 17.72
C TYR A 149 3.75 2.79 17.54
N ALA A 150 3.97 3.67 16.55
CA ALA A 150 3.13 4.85 16.37
C ALA A 150 1.68 4.49 16.07
N TYR A 151 1.43 3.45 15.28
CA TYR A 151 0.09 2.96 14.98
C TYR A 151 -0.70 2.62 16.26
N ARG A 152 -0.08 1.90 17.20
CA ARG A 152 -0.71 1.52 18.48
C ARG A 152 -1.03 2.73 19.37
N PHE A 153 -0.11 3.70 19.44
CA PHE A 153 -0.28 4.87 20.29
C PHE A 153 -1.25 5.89 19.70
N ALA A 154 -1.24 6.06 18.38
CA ALA A 154 -2.09 7.04 17.71
C ALA A 154 -3.54 6.55 17.58
N GLY A 155 -3.76 5.25 17.39
CA GLY A 155 -5.06 4.72 16.99
C GLY A 155 -5.99 4.27 18.11
N GLY A 156 -5.48 4.07 19.32
CA GLY A 156 -6.26 3.34 20.35
C GLY A 156 -6.63 1.91 19.92
N GLU A 157 -6.09 1.44 18.80
CA GLU A 157 -6.28 0.08 18.30
C GLU A 157 -5.24 -0.81 19.00
N PHE A 158 -5.70 -1.76 19.80
CA PHE A 158 -4.83 -2.68 20.56
C PHE A 158 -4.17 -3.74 19.66
N SER A 159 -4.66 -3.94 18.43
CA SER A 159 -4.09 -4.88 17.48
C SER A 159 -2.85 -4.30 16.77
N SER A 160 -1.96 -5.18 16.33
CA SER A 160 -0.81 -4.78 15.53
C SER A 160 -1.24 -4.48 14.10
N ALA A 161 -0.56 -3.52 13.44
CA ALA A 161 -0.84 -3.23 12.04
C ALA A 161 -0.45 -4.41 11.13
N TYR A 162 -1.32 -4.74 10.18
CA TYR A 162 -1.11 -5.79 9.18
C TYR A 162 0.21 -5.62 8.41
N GLY A 163 0.52 -4.40 7.98
CA GLY A 163 1.75 -4.10 7.24
C GLY A 163 3.07 -4.34 7.99
N ALA A 164 3.02 -4.50 9.32
CA ALA A 164 4.18 -4.89 10.13
C ALA A 164 4.19 -6.38 10.47
N THR A 165 3.02 -6.95 10.80
CA THR A 165 2.95 -8.29 11.41
C THR A 165 2.35 -9.35 10.49
N GLY A 166 1.68 -8.97 9.41
CA GLY A 166 0.89 -9.88 8.57
C GLY A 166 -0.45 -10.27 9.20
N SER A 167 -1.22 -11.09 8.49
CA SER A 167 -2.47 -11.66 8.98
C SER A 167 -2.20 -12.85 9.91
N PRO A 168 -3.04 -13.05 10.95
CA PRO A 168 -3.00 -14.24 11.78
C PRO A 168 -3.54 -15.48 11.06
N VAL A 169 -4.21 -15.31 9.93
CA VAL A 169 -4.78 -16.38 9.10
C VAL A 169 -4.25 -16.27 7.67
N GLU A 170 -4.22 -17.41 6.98
CA GLU A 170 -3.88 -17.43 5.56
C GLU A 170 -4.96 -16.70 4.75
N LEU A 171 -4.54 -15.74 3.96
CA LEU A 171 -5.43 -14.94 3.11
C LEU A 171 -5.46 -15.55 1.70
N THR A 172 -6.65 -15.85 1.21
CA THR A 172 -6.84 -16.36 -0.15
C THR A 172 -6.39 -15.30 -1.17
N ASN A 173 -5.66 -15.74 -2.20
CA ASN A 173 -5.24 -14.89 -3.32
C ASN A 173 -4.31 -13.72 -2.95
N VAL A 174 -3.68 -13.76 -1.78
CA VAL A 174 -2.71 -12.76 -1.32
C VAL A 174 -1.31 -13.33 -1.37
N CYS A 175 -0.42 -12.68 -2.12
CA CYS A 175 1.01 -12.95 -2.11
C CYS A 175 1.68 -12.01 -1.11
N GLU A 176 2.16 -12.54 0.01
CA GLU A 176 2.89 -11.74 1.00
C GLU A 176 4.37 -11.68 0.67
N GLY A 177 4.92 -10.47 0.71
CA GLY A 177 6.34 -10.20 0.68
C GLY A 177 6.81 -9.57 1.98
N VAL A 178 7.94 -10.03 2.47
CA VAL A 178 8.58 -9.51 3.67
C VAL A 178 9.86 -8.80 3.27
N VAL A 179 10.00 -7.53 3.63
CA VAL A 179 11.24 -6.80 3.41
C VAL A 179 12.34 -7.41 4.27
N PRO A 180 13.47 -7.87 3.68
CA PRO A 180 14.58 -8.44 4.43
C PRO A 180 15.23 -7.40 5.36
N GLU A 181 15.84 -7.89 6.45
CA GLU A 181 16.47 -7.01 7.45
C GLU A 181 17.70 -6.27 6.91
N ASP A 182 18.44 -6.89 6.01
CA ASP A 182 19.60 -6.31 5.35
C ASP A 182 19.23 -5.18 4.40
N PHE A 183 18.09 -5.29 3.69
CA PHE A 183 17.60 -4.23 2.81
C PHE A 183 17.34 -2.92 3.57
N THR A 184 16.80 -3.00 4.79
CA THR A 184 16.58 -1.81 5.64
C THR A 184 17.87 -1.10 6.04
N LYS A 185 19.02 -1.77 5.99
CA LYS A 185 20.33 -1.19 6.29
C LYS A 185 21.02 -0.59 5.08
N GLU A 186 20.70 -1.07 3.88
CA GLU A 186 21.34 -0.68 2.62
C GLU A 186 20.71 0.58 1.99
N VAL A 187 19.39 0.80 2.21
CA VAL A 187 18.69 1.94 1.63
C VAL A 187 18.83 3.15 2.54
N GLU A 188 19.86 3.96 2.28
CA GLU A 188 19.94 5.31 2.83
C GLU A 188 18.98 6.22 2.08
N ILE A 189 17.76 6.37 2.61
CA ILE A 189 16.90 7.50 2.24
C ILE A 189 17.41 8.68 3.05
N GLU A 190 18.01 9.69 2.37
CA GLU A 190 18.39 10.91 3.06
C GLU A 190 17.15 11.53 3.70
N PRO A 191 17.11 11.61 5.04
CA PRO A 191 15.93 12.17 5.69
C PRO A 191 15.87 13.67 5.38
N LEU A 192 14.76 14.13 4.85
CA LEU A 192 14.45 15.56 4.64
C LEU A 192 14.66 16.43 5.90
N TRP A 193 14.84 15.85 7.09
CA TRP A 193 14.81 16.52 8.39
C TRP A 193 16.03 16.22 9.28
N GLY A 194 17.18 15.86 8.73
CA GLY A 194 18.43 15.80 9.49
C GLY A 194 18.79 14.45 10.14
N LYS A 195 19.98 14.38 10.70
CA LYS A 195 20.72 13.17 11.13
C LYS A 195 20.25 12.51 12.45
N VAL A 196 19.00 12.67 12.86
CA VAL A 196 18.51 12.08 14.12
C VAL A 196 18.06 10.65 13.89
N GLN A 197 18.51 9.70 14.73
CA GLN A 197 18.23 8.26 14.60
C GLN A 197 16.73 7.95 14.49
N LEU A 198 15.87 8.68 15.20
CA LEU A 198 14.41 8.53 15.14
C LEU A 198 13.86 8.76 13.72
N PHE A 199 14.46 9.68 12.95
CA PHE A 199 14.04 9.94 11.58
C PHE A 199 14.53 8.90 10.58
N LYS A 200 15.66 8.22 10.86
CA LYS A 200 16.11 7.07 10.08
C LYS A 200 15.14 5.89 10.23
N ASP A 201 14.61 5.68 11.42
CA ASP A 201 13.64 4.61 11.68
C ASP A 201 12.28 4.90 11.01
N ILE A 202 11.89 6.17 10.90
CA ILE A 202 10.68 6.61 10.17
C ILE A 202 10.88 6.47 8.64
N ALA A 203 12.10 6.62 8.12
CA ALA A 203 12.39 6.46 6.70
C ALA A 203 12.00 5.06 6.17
N ASN A 204 12.06 4.03 7.02
CA ASN A 204 11.64 2.66 6.68
C ASN A 204 10.12 2.51 6.49
N HIS A 205 9.35 3.54 6.81
CA HIS A 205 7.91 3.62 6.54
C HIS A 205 7.59 4.46 5.31
N HIS A 206 8.60 5.02 4.64
CA HIS A 206 8.38 5.88 3.46
C HIS A 206 8.00 5.05 2.23
N ASP A 207 7.06 5.54 1.43
CA ASP A 207 6.57 4.85 0.22
C ASP A 207 7.66 4.58 -0.82
N ILE A 208 8.61 5.51 -1.04
CA ILE A 208 9.78 5.32 -1.92
C ILE A 208 10.58 4.07 -1.53
N PHE A 209 10.77 3.82 -0.22
CA PHE A 209 11.47 2.64 0.29
C PHE A 209 10.86 1.34 -0.24
N TYR A 210 9.53 1.23 -0.23
CA TYR A 210 8.83 0.04 -0.70
C TYR A 210 8.90 -0.13 -2.22
N PHE A 211 8.89 0.96 -2.99
CA PHE A 211 9.06 0.89 -4.43
C PHE A 211 10.50 0.52 -4.82
N GLU A 212 11.52 1.00 -4.11
CA GLU A 212 12.92 0.57 -4.33
C GLU A 212 13.09 -0.93 -4.00
N TYR A 213 12.45 -1.42 -2.95
CA TYR A 213 12.40 -2.86 -2.68
C TYR A 213 11.78 -3.65 -3.82
N LEU A 214 10.61 -3.25 -4.31
CA LEU A 214 9.95 -3.91 -5.44
C LEU A 214 10.81 -3.89 -6.71
N LYS A 215 11.45 -2.78 -7.02
CA LYS A 215 12.38 -2.64 -8.14
C LYS A 215 13.56 -3.63 -8.02
N ARG A 216 14.15 -3.75 -6.84
CA ARG A 216 15.23 -4.73 -6.59
C ARG A 216 14.74 -6.16 -6.86
N VAL A 217 13.61 -6.55 -6.30
CA VAL A 217 13.00 -7.88 -6.51
C VAL A 217 12.75 -8.19 -7.99
N LEU A 218 12.30 -7.19 -8.77
CA LEU A 218 12.10 -7.32 -10.21
C LEU A 218 13.42 -7.49 -10.98
N ASN A 219 14.49 -6.78 -10.57
CA ASN A 219 15.78 -6.83 -11.22
C ASN A 219 16.56 -8.14 -10.94
N GLU A 220 16.40 -8.71 -9.77
CA GLU A 220 17.01 -10.01 -9.40
C GLU A 220 16.49 -11.16 -10.26
N LYS A 221 15.27 -11.07 -10.77
CA LYS A 221 14.69 -12.07 -11.69
C LYS A 221 15.19 -11.98 -13.12
N LYS A 222 15.75 -10.86 -13.52
CA LYS A 222 16.26 -10.68 -14.90
C LYS A 222 17.67 -11.23 -15.08
N LYS A 223 18.31 -11.66 -14.01
CA LYS A 223 19.63 -12.32 -13.98
C LYS A 223 19.48 -13.84 -13.92
#